data_9acb5b38ff9c33f09286e09267990cb0
#
_entry.id   9acb5b38ff9c33f09286e09267990cb0
#
_cell.length_a   1.000
_cell.length_b   1.000
_cell.length_c   1.000
_cell.angle_alpha   90.00
_cell.angle_beta   90.00
_cell.angle_gamma   90.00
#
_symmetry.space_group_name_H-M   'P 1'
#
loop_
_entity.id
_entity.type
_entity.pdbx_description
1 polymer ?
#
loop_
_entity_poly.entity_id
_entity_poly.type
_entity_poly.pdbx_seq_one_letter_code
_entity_poly.pdbx_strand_id
1 'polypeptide(L)'
;MKPLLNQKLQFSFAFLASLYYFFYFAGVGVYVIFMPKVLIDIGYSAVEVGVIYAAAPFVRFLLPFVFQHLVVLTSRIYFVSLLFTTLLTFLLFLTSDHFWSYLIANLLFGAAMGVSLPYVETIALSTLSRSHYGKVRLWGSLGFVAIALWLGSVLDVPMEAFYYLSGLAFVTFVFGAMLVRFDTIAHETTASNRSFSLRLYWAFWLSLFLMQVGFGGFYNFFTIYETAQGVSLEVIGWMWSFGVICEVAMLYFQGPLLERNLLTILQFATLITAVRWFLLYLFPDSIAMTFVSQSLHAIGFALYHTATISYIFLLYTQKKLAQQFYLGVAFGLGGSVGAIVAGQVYGESLFLAEAIVTLFAGAALFLHQKRKAWMTKDAQQI
;
A
#
# COMPACT_ATOMS: atom_id res chain seq x y z
N MET A 1 26.16 -7.47 -19.95
CA MET A 1 25.03 -8.43 -19.99
C MET A 1 25.31 -9.52 -18.97
N LYS A 2 24.53 -9.60 -17.87
CA LYS A 2 24.62 -10.73 -16.93
C LYS A 2 24.04 -11.97 -17.63
N PRO A 3 24.63 -13.18 -17.46
CA PRO A 3 24.07 -14.39 -18.04
C PRO A 3 22.66 -14.59 -17.46
N LEU A 4 21.68 -14.71 -18.34
CA LEU A 4 20.32 -15.11 -17.98
C LEU A 4 20.41 -16.46 -17.26
N LEU A 5 19.84 -16.55 -16.08
CA LEU A 5 19.68 -17.83 -15.37
C LEU A 5 19.09 -18.87 -16.34
N ASN A 6 19.56 -20.11 -16.22
CA ASN A 6 19.04 -21.24 -17.01
C ASN A 6 17.48 -21.25 -16.94
N GLN A 7 16.80 -21.50 -18.05
CA GLN A 7 15.33 -21.45 -18.14
C GLN A 7 14.61 -22.24 -17.01
N LYS A 8 15.17 -23.39 -16.62
CA LYS A 8 14.64 -24.18 -15.48
C LYS A 8 14.70 -23.43 -14.16
N LEU A 9 15.77 -22.67 -13.92
CA LEU A 9 15.93 -21.85 -12.70
C LEU A 9 14.97 -20.64 -12.70
N GLN A 10 14.78 -20.01 -13.86
CA GLN A 10 13.80 -18.91 -14.00
C GLN A 10 12.37 -19.40 -13.77
N PHE A 11 12.00 -20.56 -14.31
CA PHE A 11 10.69 -21.18 -14.08
C PHE A 11 10.48 -21.52 -12.60
N SER A 12 11.46 -22.15 -11.96
CA SER A 12 11.40 -22.48 -10.53
C SER A 12 11.28 -21.22 -9.66
N PHE A 13 12.02 -20.14 -9.98
CA PHE A 13 11.89 -18.85 -9.30
C PHE A 13 10.50 -18.25 -9.50
N ALA A 14 10.01 -18.17 -10.75
CA ALA A 14 8.71 -17.60 -11.07
C ALA A 14 7.58 -18.30 -10.32
N PHE A 15 7.61 -19.63 -10.26
CA PHE A 15 6.62 -20.43 -9.53
C PHE A 15 6.63 -20.12 -8.02
N LEU A 16 7.81 -20.16 -7.38
CA LEU A 16 7.93 -19.90 -5.95
C LEU A 16 7.58 -18.44 -5.59
N ALA A 17 8.00 -17.48 -6.43
CA ALA A 17 7.66 -16.09 -6.25
C ALA A 17 6.14 -15.85 -6.42
N SER A 18 5.48 -16.54 -7.35
CA SER A 18 4.01 -16.49 -7.49
C SER A 18 3.31 -16.96 -6.22
N LEU A 19 3.73 -18.07 -5.63
CA LEU A 19 3.19 -18.59 -4.37
C LEU A 19 3.48 -17.62 -3.21
N TYR A 20 4.72 -17.11 -3.13
CA TYR A 20 5.05 -16.09 -2.13
C TYR A 20 4.14 -14.87 -2.23
N TYR A 21 3.97 -14.28 -3.42
CA TYR A 21 3.09 -13.12 -3.60
C TYR A 21 1.64 -13.45 -3.27
N PHE A 22 1.15 -14.62 -3.69
CA PHE A 22 -0.22 -15.04 -3.39
C PHE A 22 -0.46 -15.06 -1.88
N PHE A 23 0.33 -15.79 -1.11
CA PHE A 23 0.13 -15.94 0.34
C PHE A 23 0.48 -14.67 1.11
N TYR A 24 1.50 -13.92 0.69
CA TYR A 24 1.83 -12.63 1.28
C TYR A 24 0.66 -11.65 1.18
N PHE A 25 0.09 -11.50 -0.01
CA PHE A 25 -1.03 -10.56 -0.22
C PHE A 25 -2.37 -11.11 0.30
N ALA A 26 -2.54 -12.41 0.41
CA ALA A 26 -3.64 -12.99 1.18
C ALA A 26 -3.53 -12.59 2.67
N GLY A 27 -2.34 -12.67 3.27
CA GLY A 27 -2.09 -12.16 4.63
C GLY A 27 -2.35 -10.65 4.76
N VAL A 28 -1.93 -9.85 3.77
CA VAL A 28 -2.26 -8.41 3.71
C VAL A 28 -3.78 -8.21 3.64
N GLY A 29 -4.51 -9.04 2.89
CA GLY A 29 -5.98 -9.01 2.82
C GLY A 29 -6.62 -9.24 4.19
N VAL A 30 -6.19 -10.25 4.95
CA VAL A 30 -6.67 -10.46 6.32
C VAL A 30 -6.38 -9.23 7.19
N TYR A 31 -5.16 -8.73 7.15
CA TYR A 31 -4.71 -7.62 7.97
C TYR A 31 -5.44 -6.30 7.67
N VAL A 32 -5.73 -6.00 6.40
CA VAL A 32 -6.35 -4.74 5.98
C VAL A 32 -7.88 -4.81 6.05
N ILE A 33 -8.48 -5.93 5.59
CA ILE A 33 -9.94 -6.03 5.47
C ILE A 33 -10.59 -6.38 6.81
N PHE A 34 -10.05 -7.37 7.53
CA PHE A 34 -10.74 -7.99 8.66
C PHE A 34 -10.20 -7.55 10.01
N MET A 35 -8.88 -7.43 10.18
CA MET A 35 -8.29 -7.14 11.48
C MET A 35 -8.74 -5.82 12.12
N PRO A 36 -8.97 -4.68 11.40
CA PRO A 36 -9.51 -3.48 12.02
C PRO A 36 -10.88 -3.73 12.65
N LYS A 37 -11.75 -4.47 11.95
CA LYS A 37 -13.08 -4.86 12.47
C LYS A 37 -12.95 -5.77 13.68
N VAL A 38 -12.05 -6.76 13.63
CA VAL A 38 -11.78 -7.65 14.78
C VAL A 38 -11.41 -6.84 16.03
N LEU A 39 -10.56 -5.82 15.91
CA LEU A 39 -10.17 -4.98 17.03
C LEU A 39 -11.37 -4.22 17.63
N ILE A 40 -12.25 -3.66 16.80
CA ILE A 40 -13.51 -3.05 17.27
C ILE A 40 -14.37 -4.08 18.02
N ASP A 41 -14.52 -5.29 17.47
CA ASP A 41 -15.38 -6.34 18.03
C ASP A 41 -14.88 -6.84 19.39
N ILE A 42 -13.57 -6.81 19.64
CA ILE A 42 -12.97 -7.17 20.93
C ILE A 42 -12.87 -5.99 21.91
N GLY A 43 -13.38 -4.81 21.52
CA GLY A 43 -13.58 -3.67 22.42
C GLY A 43 -12.67 -2.46 22.24
N TYR A 44 -11.81 -2.43 21.20
CA TYR A 44 -11.02 -1.23 20.91
C TYR A 44 -11.91 -0.11 20.36
N SER A 45 -11.62 1.11 20.74
CA SER A 45 -12.23 2.31 20.14
C SER A 45 -11.65 2.58 18.73
N ALA A 46 -12.38 3.33 17.91
CA ALA A 46 -11.91 3.75 16.60
C ALA A 46 -10.59 4.55 16.68
N VAL A 47 -10.41 5.36 17.71
CA VAL A 47 -9.18 6.12 17.95
C VAL A 47 -7.98 5.17 18.17
N GLU A 48 -8.16 4.15 19.02
CA GLU A 48 -7.11 3.15 19.28
C GLU A 48 -6.78 2.35 18.02
N VAL A 49 -7.78 1.92 17.24
CA VAL A 49 -7.56 1.26 15.93
C VAL A 49 -6.78 2.17 15.00
N GLY A 50 -7.14 3.45 14.90
CA GLY A 50 -6.40 4.43 14.09
C GLY A 50 -4.93 4.56 14.49
N VAL A 51 -4.63 4.61 15.79
CA VAL A 51 -3.25 4.67 16.32
C VAL A 51 -2.49 3.36 16.03
N ILE A 52 -3.12 2.20 16.24
CA ILE A 52 -2.53 0.89 15.94
C ILE A 52 -2.15 0.80 14.47
N TYR A 53 -3.07 1.17 13.57
CA TYR A 53 -2.83 1.08 12.12
C TYR A 53 -1.91 2.17 11.58
N ALA A 54 -1.67 3.24 12.32
CA ALA A 54 -0.63 4.22 12.01
C ALA A 54 0.79 3.69 12.24
N ALA A 55 0.98 2.73 13.15
CA ALA A 55 2.30 2.27 13.57
C ALA A 55 3.09 1.59 12.44
N ALA A 56 2.48 0.68 11.69
CA ALA A 56 3.16 -0.05 10.61
C ALA A 56 3.58 0.85 9.43
N PRO A 57 2.74 1.77 8.90
CA PRO A 57 3.16 2.75 7.91
C PRO A 57 4.27 3.68 8.44
N PHE A 58 4.20 4.12 9.69
CA PHE A 58 5.23 4.98 10.29
C PHE A 58 6.61 4.31 10.29
N VAL A 59 6.67 3.05 10.68
CA VAL A 59 7.95 2.32 10.63
C VAL A 59 8.43 2.14 9.19
N ARG A 60 7.54 1.86 8.25
CA ARG A 60 7.90 1.79 6.82
C ARG A 60 8.46 3.11 6.28
N PHE A 61 8.02 4.24 6.81
CA PHE A 61 8.64 5.54 6.51
C PHE A 61 10.09 5.61 7.01
N LEU A 62 10.39 5.05 8.19
CA LEU A 62 11.72 5.09 8.79
C LEU A 62 12.71 4.07 8.19
N LEU A 63 12.24 2.91 7.73
CA LEU A 63 13.08 1.82 7.24
C LEU A 63 14.09 2.22 6.15
N PRO A 64 13.75 3.02 5.12
CA PRO A 64 14.73 3.46 4.12
C PRO A 64 15.92 4.21 4.72
N PHE A 65 15.71 5.01 5.77
CA PHE A 65 16.79 5.73 6.46
C PHE A 65 17.69 4.78 7.27
N VAL A 66 17.08 3.74 7.89
CA VAL A 66 17.82 2.70 8.60
C VAL A 66 18.71 1.91 7.63
N PHE A 67 18.15 1.47 6.49
CA PHE A 67 18.92 0.71 5.50
C PHE A 67 19.92 1.55 4.72
N GLN A 68 19.71 2.86 4.58
CA GLN A 68 20.65 3.73 3.91
C GLN A 68 21.92 3.98 4.76
N HIS A 69 21.78 4.04 6.09
CA HIS A 69 22.85 4.51 6.98
C HIS A 69 23.36 3.48 7.97
N LEU A 70 22.54 2.52 8.39
CA LEU A 70 22.85 1.65 9.52
C LEU A 70 22.95 0.17 9.17
N VAL A 71 22.19 -0.32 8.20
CA VAL A 71 22.04 -1.76 7.95
C VAL A 71 21.99 -2.06 6.46
N VAL A 72 22.78 -3.01 5.99
CA VAL A 72 22.70 -3.52 4.62
C VAL A 72 21.67 -4.64 4.56
N LEU A 73 20.70 -4.54 3.65
CA LEU A 73 19.67 -5.56 3.44
C LEU A 73 20.29 -6.82 2.83
N THR A 74 20.51 -7.83 3.69
CA THR A 74 21.10 -9.12 3.33
C THR A 74 20.04 -10.24 3.35
N SER A 75 20.35 -11.38 2.73
CA SER A 75 19.53 -12.60 2.81
C SER A 75 19.27 -13.06 4.24
N ARG A 76 20.24 -12.85 5.16
CA ARG A 76 20.06 -13.16 6.59
C ARG A 76 19.00 -12.25 7.23
N ILE A 77 19.07 -10.93 7.00
CA ILE A 77 18.09 -9.96 7.53
C ILE A 77 16.71 -10.24 6.97
N TYR A 78 16.61 -10.54 5.69
CA TYR A 78 15.35 -10.95 5.06
C TYR A 78 14.78 -12.23 5.70
N PHE A 79 15.60 -13.29 5.87
CA PHE A 79 15.15 -14.54 6.50
C PHE A 79 14.67 -14.30 7.94
N VAL A 80 15.43 -13.54 8.72
CA VAL A 80 15.06 -13.15 10.09
C VAL A 80 13.75 -12.34 10.07
N SER A 81 13.58 -11.40 9.15
CA SER A 81 12.35 -10.62 9.06
C SER A 81 11.12 -11.47 8.74
N LEU A 82 11.24 -12.47 7.86
CA LEU A 82 10.16 -13.42 7.58
C LEU A 82 9.78 -14.25 8.81
N LEU A 83 10.78 -14.77 9.53
CA LEU A 83 10.56 -15.52 10.76
C LEU A 83 9.86 -14.65 11.82
N PHE A 84 10.37 -13.42 12.01
CA PHE A 84 9.77 -12.46 12.94
C PHE A 84 8.34 -12.08 12.51
N THR A 85 8.08 -11.88 11.23
CA THR A 85 6.70 -11.63 10.74
C THR A 85 5.76 -12.73 11.21
N THR A 86 6.14 -14.00 11.05
CA THR A 86 5.33 -15.15 11.50
C THR A 86 5.15 -15.18 13.02
N LEU A 87 6.24 -15.01 13.78
CA LEU A 87 6.16 -15.00 15.26
C LEU A 87 5.33 -13.84 15.79
N LEU A 88 5.43 -12.68 15.15
CA LEU A 88 4.70 -11.48 15.56
C LEU A 88 3.21 -11.58 15.28
N THR A 89 2.74 -12.38 14.31
CA THR A 89 1.29 -12.64 14.16
C THR A 89 0.72 -13.39 15.37
N PHE A 90 1.47 -14.34 15.94
CA PHE A 90 1.10 -14.98 17.20
C PHE A 90 1.16 -14.00 18.38
N LEU A 91 2.16 -13.11 18.40
CA LEU A 91 2.25 -12.09 19.44
C LEU A 91 1.08 -11.11 19.36
N LEU A 92 0.61 -10.72 18.17
CA LEU A 92 -0.59 -9.91 17.99
C LEU A 92 -1.81 -10.59 18.63
N PHE A 93 -1.99 -11.91 18.43
CA PHE A 93 -3.06 -12.66 19.09
C PHE A 93 -2.91 -12.64 20.61
N LEU A 94 -1.72 -12.93 21.15
CA LEU A 94 -1.47 -12.99 22.58
C LEU A 94 -1.57 -11.63 23.29
N THR A 95 -1.44 -10.54 22.58
CA THR A 95 -1.48 -9.18 23.13
C THR A 95 -2.78 -8.44 22.81
N SER A 96 -3.74 -9.11 22.18
CA SER A 96 -4.98 -8.50 21.68
C SER A 96 -5.85 -7.86 22.77
N ASP A 97 -5.67 -8.26 24.03
CA ASP A 97 -6.44 -7.73 25.17
C ASP A 97 -5.90 -6.40 25.74
N HIS A 98 -4.70 -5.98 25.31
CA HIS A 98 -4.02 -4.81 25.87
C HIS A 98 -3.48 -3.87 24.80
N PHE A 99 -4.03 -2.65 24.74
CA PHE A 99 -3.68 -1.64 23.71
C PHE A 99 -2.16 -1.43 23.52
N TRP A 100 -1.42 -1.15 24.60
CA TRP A 100 0.01 -0.83 24.49
C TRP A 100 0.85 -2.02 24.02
N SER A 101 0.54 -3.21 24.50
CA SER A 101 1.22 -4.44 24.10
C SER A 101 0.93 -4.76 22.64
N TYR A 102 -0.33 -4.63 22.22
CA TYR A 102 -0.74 -4.82 20.84
C TYR A 102 -0.11 -3.79 19.89
N LEU A 103 -0.09 -2.51 20.29
CA LEU A 103 0.53 -1.43 19.52
C LEU A 103 2.03 -1.70 19.28
N ILE A 104 2.77 -2.12 20.33
CA ILE A 104 4.19 -2.47 20.21
C ILE A 104 4.36 -3.70 19.29
N ALA A 105 3.56 -4.74 19.47
CA ALA A 105 3.58 -5.92 18.61
C ALA A 105 3.30 -5.56 17.14
N ASN A 106 2.31 -4.69 16.89
CA ASN A 106 1.96 -4.22 15.55
C ASN A 106 3.04 -3.34 14.91
N LEU A 107 3.72 -2.52 15.70
CA LEU A 107 4.87 -1.73 15.24
C LEU A 107 6.02 -2.65 14.79
N LEU A 108 6.35 -3.66 15.58
CA LEU A 108 7.37 -4.66 15.25
C LEU A 108 6.96 -5.50 14.03
N PHE A 109 5.69 -5.90 13.94
CA PHE A 109 5.12 -6.60 12.79
C PHE A 109 5.25 -5.75 11.51
N GLY A 110 4.90 -4.47 11.57
CA GLY A 110 5.06 -3.53 10.47
C GLY A 110 6.52 -3.37 10.02
N ALA A 111 7.47 -3.36 10.97
CA ALA A 111 8.91 -3.33 10.69
C ALA A 111 9.35 -4.59 9.94
N ALA A 112 8.98 -5.77 10.43
CA ALA A 112 9.32 -7.05 9.81
C ALA A 112 8.72 -7.18 8.40
N MET A 113 7.43 -6.89 8.22
CA MET A 113 6.78 -6.89 6.91
C MET A 113 7.41 -5.89 5.93
N GLY A 114 7.84 -4.73 6.41
CA GLY A 114 8.44 -3.68 5.59
C GLY A 114 9.77 -4.07 4.93
N VAL A 115 10.41 -5.14 5.40
CA VAL A 115 11.68 -5.67 4.86
C VAL A 115 11.43 -6.72 3.77
N SER A 116 10.44 -7.59 3.97
CA SER A 116 10.30 -8.83 3.19
C SER A 116 9.89 -8.59 1.74
N LEU A 117 8.90 -7.74 1.49
CA LEU A 117 8.41 -7.49 0.14
C LEU A 117 9.44 -6.80 -0.77
N PRO A 118 10.10 -5.69 -0.37
CA PRO A 118 11.11 -5.02 -1.20
C PRO A 118 12.29 -5.93 -1.55
N TYR A 119 12.68 -6.84 -0.65
CA TYR A 119 13.75 -7.80 -0.91
C TYR A 119 13.36 -8.77 -2.04
N VAL A 120 12.18 -9.39 -1.96
CA VAL A 120 11.71 -10.31 -3.01
C VAL A 120 11.50 -9.58 -4.33
N GLU A 121 10.96 -8.36 -4.33
CA GLU A 121 10.80 -7.55 -5.54
C GLU A 121 12.15 -7.24 -6.20
N THR A 122 13.19 -6.98 -5.41
CA THR A 122 14.54 -6.74 -5.94
C THR A 122 15.09 -7.98 -6.66
N ILE A 123 14.95 -9.19 -6.06
CA ILE A 123 15.35 -10.43 -6.71
C ILE A 123 14.51 -10.68 -7.96
N ALA A 124 13.19 -10.50 -7.88
CA ALA A 124 12.29 -10.73 -9.00
C ALA A 124 12.61 -9.83 -10.21
N LEU A 125 12.85 -8.54 -9.98
CA LEU A 125 13.22 -7.58 -11.03
C LEU A 125 14.60 -7.86 -11.66
N SER A 126 15.49 -8.51 -10.92
CA SER A 126 16.81 -8.90 -11.44
C SER A 126 16.81 -10.24 -12.18
N THR A 127 15.87 -11.13 -11.83
CA THR A 127 15.80 -12.51 -12.31
C THR A 127 14.85 -12.66 -13.50
N LEU A 128 13.73 -11.93 -13.49
CA LEU A 128 12.68 -12.00 -14.50
C LEU A 128 12.76 -10.86 -15.51
N SER A 129 12.29 -11.10 -16.74
CA SER A 129 11.99 -10.02 -17.66
C SER A 129 10.80 -9.18 -17.15
N ARG A 130 10.70 -7.92 -17.59
CA ARG A 130 9.61 -7.03 -17.15
C ARG A 130 8.21 -7.61 -17.40
N SER A 131 8.02 -8.29 -18.52
CA SER A 131 6.75 -8.94 -18.87
C SER A 131 6.43 -10.15 -17.99
N HIS A 132 7.42 -10.93 -17.58
CA HIS A 132 7.24 -12.06 -16.66
C HIS A 132 7.07 -11.59 -15.22
N TYR A 133 7.76 -10.54 -14.79
CA TYR A 133 7.58 -9.94 -13.48
C TYR A 133 6.11 -9.55 -13.23
N GLY A 134 5.48 -8.85 -14.18
CA GLY A 134 4.06 -8.46 -14.06
C GLY A 134 3.12 -9.67 -13.86
N LYS A 135 3.36 -10.76 -14.61
CA LYS A 135 2.57 -12.00 -14.48
C LYS A 135 2.75 -12.68 -13.12
N VAL A 136 3.96 -12.70 -12.61
CA VAL A 136 4.26 -13.25 -11.27
C VAL A 136 3.66 -12.37 -10.17
N ARG A 137 3.78 -11.05 -10.30
CA ARG A 137 3.24 -10.09 -9.32
C ARG A 137 1.71 -10.09 -9.25
N LEU A 138 1.02 -10.43 -10.36
CA LEU A 138 -0.44 -10.55 -10.44
C LEU A 138 -0.99 -11.59 -9.43
N TRP A 139 -0.22 -12.64 -9.10
CA TRP A 139 -0.63 -13.63 -8.09
C TRP A 139 -0.89 -13.01 -6.71
N GLY A 140 -0.24 -11.89 -6.40
CA GLY A 140 -0.55 -11.13 -5.19
C GLY A 140 -1.98 -10.58 -5.19
N SER A 141 -2.42 -9.97 -6.30
CA SER A 141 -3.81 -9.49 -6.43
C SER A 141 -4.81 -10.65 -6.34
N LEU A 142 -4.48 -11.81 -6.94
CA LEU A 142 -5.32 -13.01 -6.83
C LEU A 142 -5.38 -13.53 -5.38
N GLY A 143 -4.28 -13.53 -4.63
CA GLY A 143 -4.25 -13.91 -3.22
C GLY A 143 -5.11 -13.00 -2.35
N PHE A 144 -5.02 -11.68 -2.57
CA PHE A 144 -5.86 -10.71 -1.87
C PHE A 144 -7.35 -10.92 -2.14
N VAL A 145 -7.74 -11.08 -3.42
CA VAL A 145 -9.14 -11.34 -3.81
C VAL A 145 -9.62 -12.67 -3.24
N ALA A 146 -8.82 -13.73 -3.35
CA ALA A 146 -9.19 -15.06 -2.84
C ALA A 146 -9.51 -15.03 -1.34
N ILE A 147 -8.66 -14.37 -0.53
CA ILE A 147 -8.88 -14.30 0.92
C ILE A 147 -10.05 -13.37 1.27
N ALA A 148 -10.22 -12.27 0.54
CA ALA A 148 -11.33 -11.35 0.77
C ALA A 148 -12.69 -12.05 0.58
N LEU A 149 -12.83 -12.83 -0.48
CA LEU A 149 -14.05 -13.58 -0.78
C LEU A 149 -14.24 -14.76 0.18
N TRP A 150 -13.18 -15.54 0.38
CA TRP A 150 -13.29 -16.74 1.21
C TRP A 150 -13.52 -16.39 2.69
N LEU A 151 -12.69 -15.52 3.26
CA LEU A 151 -12.81 -15.19 4.68
C LEU A 151 -14.07 -14.34 4.95
N GLY A 152 -14.50 -13.51 3.99
CA GLY A 152 -15.77 -12.79 4.08
C GLY A 152 -16.99 -13.72 4.21
N SER A 153 -16.92 -14.95 3.68
CA SER A 153 -18.01 -15.91 3.73
C SER A 153 -17.96 -16.89 4.91
N VAL A 154 -16.79 -17.06 5.58
CA VAL A 154 -16.61 -18.08 6.62
C VAL A 154 -16.18 -17.53 7.99
N LEU A 155 -15.88 -16.22 8.10
CA LEU A 155 -15.43 -15.64 9.36
C LEU A 155 -16.63 -15.32 10.26
N ASP A 156 -16.99 -16.26 11.14
CA ASP A 156 -18.07 -16.11 12.11
C ASP A 156 -17.56 -15.56 13.45
N VAL A 157 -16.35 -15.97 13.84
CA VAL A 157 -15.75 -15.59 15.12
C VAL A 157 -14.58 -14.62 14.85
N PRO A 158 -14.62 -13.37 15.38
CA PRO A 158 -13.57 -12.37 15.10
C PRO A 158 -12.16 -12.86 15.38
N MET A 159 -11.93 -13.59 16.46
CA MET A 159 -10.61 -14.09 16.86
C MET A 159 -10.00 -15.09 15.87
N GLU A 160 -10.79 -15.74 15.04
CA GLU A 160 -10.30 -16.69 14.03
C GLU A 160 -9.44 -15.98 12.96
N ALA A 161 -9.65 -14.68 12.71
CA ALA A 161 -8.84 -13.91 11.78
C ALA A 161 -7.34 -13.94 12.13
N PHE A 162 -6.99 -14.03 13.43
CA PHE A 162 -5.59 -14.18 13.86
C PHE A 162 -4.98 -15.52 13.44
N TYR A 163 -5.77 -16.60 13.43
CA TYR A 163 -5.28 -17.92 12.99
C TYR A 163 -5.04 -17.92 11.49
N TYR A 164 -5.94 -17.33 10.71
CA TYR A 164 -5.73 -17.16 9.26
C TYR A 164 -4.52 -16.29 8.96
N LEU A 165 -4.36 -15.15 9.65
CA LEU A 165 -3.20 -14.28 9.51
C LEU A 165 -1.90 -15.02 9.81
N SER A 166 -1.86 -15.81 10.90
CA SER A 166 -0.68 -16.56 11.32
C SER A 166 -0.38 -17.73 10.36
N GLY A 167 -1.40 -18.44 9.91
CA GLY A 167 -1.25 -19.51 8.92
C GLY A 167 -0.70 -19.00 7.59
N LEU A 168 -1.24 -17.90 7.08
CA LEU A 168 -0.77 -17.26 5.85
C LEU A 168 0.65 -16.71 6.00
N ALA A 169 1.00 -16.12 7.14
CA ALA A 169 2.35 -15.66 7.43
C ALA A 169 3.34 -16.84 7.45
N PHE A 170 2.96 -17.97 8.06
CA PHE A 170 3.79 -19.19 8.06
C PHE A 170 4.01 -19.75 6.65
N VAL A 171 2.96 -19.84 5.83
CA VAL A 171 3.11 -20.31 4.44
C VAL A 171 3.95 -19.34 3.62
N THR A 172 3.78 -18.03 3.84
CA THR A 172 4.62 -16.98 3.23
C THR A 172 6.09 -17.14 3.64
N PHE A 173 6.36 -17.45 4.92
CA PHE A 173 7.70 -17.74 5.40
C PHE A 173 8.32 -18.92 4.67
N VAL A 174 7.60 -20.03 4.51
CA VAL A 174 8.11 -21.23 3.82
C VAL A 174 8.53 -20.90 2.38
N PHE A 175 7.65 -20.29 1.59
CA PHE A 175 7.97 -19.92 0.19
C PHE A 175 9.03 -18.81 0.12
N GLY A 176 8.97 -17.83 1.00
CA GLY A 176 9.95 -16.74 1.08
C GLY A 176 11.35 -17.24 1.42
N ALA A 177 11.48 -18.16 2.38
CA ALA A 177 12.75 -18.79 2.73
C ALA A 177 13.37 -19.57 1.55
N MET A 178 12.53 -20.23 0.74
CA MET A 178 12.98 -20.92 -0.47
C MET A 178 13.50 -19.96 -1.55
N LEU A 179 13.08 -18.69 -1.56
CA LEU A 179 13.54 -17.69 -2.52
C LEU A 179 14.96 -17.19 -2.25
N VAL A 180 15.48 -17.32 -1.02
CA VAL A 180 16.84 -16.89 -0.65
C VAL A 180 17.92 -17.51 -1.55
N ARG A 181 17.72 -18.75 -2.01
CA ARG A 181 18.67 -19.45 -2.89
C ARG A 181 18.88 -18.78 -4.26
N PHE A 182 17.98 -17.89 -4.66
CA PHE A 182 18.08 -17.16 -5.91
C PHE A 182 18.72 -15.78 -5.75
N ASP A 183 19.11 -15.39 -4.54
CA ASP A 183 19.80 -14.13 -4.29
C ASP A 183 21.25 -14.21 -4.79
N THR A 184 21.44 -13.79 -6.03
CA THR A 184 22.77 -13.68 -6.66
C THR A 184 23.24 -12.23 -6.79
N ILE A 185 22.51 -11.28 -6.16
CA ILE A 185 22.76 -9.86 -6.30
C ILE A 185 23.88 -9.44 -5.36
N ALA A 186 24.99 -8.96 -5.90
CA ALA A 186 25.92 -8.17 -5.14
C ALA A 186 25.22 -6.85 -4.72
N HIS A 187 25.07 -6.63 -3.43
CA HIS A 187 24.47 -5.40 -2.89
C HIS A 187 25.44 -4.24 -3.13
N GLU A 188 25.32 -3.55 -4.27
CA GLU A 188 26.03 -2.34 -4.54
C GLU A 188 25.41 -1.18 -3.76
N THR A 189 26.14 -0.68 -2.79
CA THR A 189 25.86 0.61 -2.13
C THR A 189 26.22 1.73 -3.10
N THR A 190 25.28 2.15 -3.94
CA THR A 190 25.45 3.34 -4.78
C THR A 190 25.18 4.60 -3.96
N ALA A 191 26.21 5.12 -3.31
CA ALA A 191 26.20 6.49 -2.78
C ALA A 191 26.18 7.46 -3.97
N SER A 192 25.06 8.09 -4.26
CA SER A 192 24.95 9.16 -5.26
C SER A 192 25.03 10.51 -4.55
N ASN A 193 26.13 11.24 -4.80
CA ASN A 193 26.46 12.55 -4.21
C ASN A 193 25.73 13.73 -4.90
N ARG A 194 24.54 13.55 -5.48
CA ARG A 194 23.78 14.64 -6.11
C ARG A 194 22.67 15.16 -5.19
N SER A 195 22.50 16.47 -5.12
CA SER A 195 21.49 17.12 -4.29
C SER A 195 20.06 16.71 -4.71
N PHE A 196 19.35 16.02 -3.83
CA PHE A 196 17.93 15.75 -3.92
C PHE A 196 17.19 16.77 -3.06
N SER A 197 16.27 17.56 -3.62
CA SER A 197 15.54 18.59 -2.89
C SER A 197 14.03 18.40 -3.04
N LEU A 198 13.35 18.16 -1.91
CA LEU A 198 11.89 18.17 -1.83
C LEU A 198 11.33 19.59 -1.90
N ARG A 199 12.10 20.61 -1.45
CA ARG A 199 11.66 22.00 -1.36
C ARG A 199 11.29 22.60 -2.71
N LEU A 200 11.97 22.22 -3.80
CA LEU A 200 11.69 22.72 -5.14
C LEU A 200 10.24 22.42 -5.57
N TYR A 201 9.77 21.23 -5.27
CA TYR A 201 8.43 20.76 -5.64
C TYR A 201 7.54 20.47 -4.41
N TRP A 202 7.69 21.24 -3.34
CA TRP A 202 7.01 21.00 -2.07
C TRP A 202 5.48 20.85 -2.18
N ALA A 203 4.84 21.64 -3.06
CA ALA A 203 3.39 21.57 -3.25
C ALA A 203 2.96 20.24 -3.91
N PHE A 204 3.79 19.68 -4.79
CA PHE A 204 3.58 18.34 -5.32
C PHE A 204 3.72 17.27 -4.21
N TRP A 205 4.77 17.34 -3.40
CA TRP A 205 4.97 16.40 -2.27
C TRP A 205 3.86 16.52 -1.23
N LEU A 206 3.37 17.72 -0.96
CA LEU A 206 2.21 17.95 -0.09
C LEU A 206 0.96 17.26 -0.67
N SER A 207 0.73 17.36 -1.97
CA SER A 207 -0.39 16.65 -2.62
C SER A 207 -0.29 15.14 -2.44
N LEU A 208 0.89 14.55 -2.63
CA LEU A 208 1.11 13.10 -2.46
C LEU A 208 0.83 12.65 -1.02
N PHE A 209 1.29 13.44 -0.05
CA PHE A 209 1.02 13.22 1.37
C PHE A 209 -0.48 13.29 1.67
N LEU A 210 -1.15 14.38 1.28
CA LEU A 210 -2.58 14.59 1.53
C LEU A 210 -3.45 13.54 0.82
N MET A 211 -3.07 13.11 -0.37
CA MET A 211 -3.78 12.04 -1.08
C MET A 211 -3.82 10.76 -0.25
N GLN A 212 -2.71 10.39 0.38
CA GLN A 212 -2.67 9.18 1.22
C GLN A 212 -3.32 9.39 2.60
N VAL A 213 -3.31 10.61 3.13
CA VAL A 213 -4.14 10.94 4.31
C VAL A 213 -5.62 10.71 3.98
N GLY A 214 -6.09 11.15 2.80
CA GLY A 214 -7.46 10.94 2.32
C GLY A 214 -7.81 9.48 1.94
N PHE A 215 -6.90 8.52 2.06
CA PHE A 215 -7.16 7.09 1.97
C PHE A 215 -7.19 6.39 3.34
N GLY A 216 -6.97 7.13 4.42
CA GLY A 216 -6.83 6.56 5.77
C GLY A 216 -8.06 5.82 6.26
N GLY A 217 -9.26 6.38 6.06
CA GLY A 217 -10.53 5.75 6.42
C GLY A 217 -10.81 4.53 5.55
N PHE A 218 -10.59 4.64 4.25
CA PHE A 218 -10.80 3.52 3.36
C PHE A 218 -9.96 2.29 3.76
N TYR A 219 -8.65 2.44 3.94
CA TYR A 219 -7.79 1.30 4.24
C TYR A 219 -7.98 0.73 5.65
N ASN A 220 -8.42 1.53 6.62
CA ASN A 220 -8.46 1.09 8.02
C ASN A 220 -9.88 0.98 8.58
N PHE A 221 -10.86 1.63 7.98
CA PHE A 221 -12.21 1.72 8.54
C PHE A 221 -13.34 1.33 7.58
N PHE A 222 -13.07 1.08 6.30
CA PHE A 222 -14.11 0.75 5.33
C PHE A 222 -14.95 -0.47 5.74
N THR A 223 -14.29 -1.57 6.15
CA THR A 223 -14.99 -2.77 6.62
C THR A 223 -15.82 -2.48 7.87
N ILE A 224 -15.28 -1.71 8.83
CA ILE A 224 -15.98 -1.30 10.05
C ILE A 224 -17.19 -0.43 9.68
N TYR A 225 -17.01 0.52 8.78
CA TYR A 225 -18.05 1.44 8.34
C TYR A 225 -19.20 0.70 7.65
N GLU A 226 -18.92 -0.14 6.69
CA GLU A 226 -19.94 -0.90 5.95
C GLU A 226 -20.67 -1.91 6.86
N THR A 227 -19.95 -2.58 7.78
CA THR A 227 -20.62 -3.46 8.75
C THR A 227 -21.53 -2.71 9.71
N ALA A 228 -21.19 -1.46 10.09
CA ALA A 228 -22.05 -0.60 10.89
C ALA A 228 -23.34 -0.20 10.15
N GLN A 229 -23.31 -0.17 8.80
CA GLN A 229 -24.50 0.02 7.94
C GLN A 229 -25.29 -1.30 7.73
N GLY A 230 -24.91 -2.40 8.36
CA GLY A 230 -25.57 -3.69 8.25
C GLY A 230 -25.15 -4.53 7.04
N VAL A 231 -24.09 -4.15 6.32
CA VAL A 231 -23.58 -4.93 5.19
C VAL A 231 -22.81 -6.13 5.73
N SER A 232 -23.08 -7.32 5.18
CA SER A 232 -22.39 -8.55 5.58
C SER A 232 -20.91 -8.56 5.16
N LEU A 233 -20.06 -9.28 5.90
CA LEU A 233 -18.64 -9.45 5.56
C LEU A 233 -18.43 -10.07 4.17
N GLU A 234 -19.35 -10.95 3.75
CA GLU A 234 -19.33 -11.53 2.40
C GLU A 234 -19.46 -10.45 1.32
N VAL A 235 -20.45 -9.55 1.42
CA VAL A 235 -20.66 -8.46 0.47
C VAL A 235 -19.47 -7.48 0.51
N ILE A 236 -18.92 -7.20 1.69
CA ILE A 236 -17.72 -6.37 1.86
C ILE A 236 -16.51 -7.02 1.18
N GLY A 237 -16.35 -8.34 1.28
CA GLY A 237 -15.34 -9.10 0.56
C GLY A 237 -15.47 -8.93 -0.97
N TRP A 238 -16.70 -8.94 -1.49
CA TRP A 238 -16.97 -8.63 -2.90
C TRP A 238 -16.63 -7.17 -3.25
N MET A 239 -16.94 -6.19 -2.39
CA MET A 239 -16.59 -4.78 -2.61
C MET A 239 -15.08 -4.58 -2.73
N TRP A 240 -14.29 -5.14 -1.81
CA TRP A 240 -12.82 -5.11 -1.87
C TRP A 240 -12.28 -5.78 -3.14
N SER A 241 -12.80 -6.98 -3.44
CA SER A 241 -12.40 -7.76 -4.61
C SER A 241 -12.70 -7.04 -5.92
N PHE A 242 -13.87 -6.42 -6.02
CA PHE A 242 -14.29 -5.64 -7.20
C PHE A 242 -13.35 -4.44 -7.44
N GLY A 243 -12.99 -3.71 -6.37
CA GLY A 243 -12.02 -2.63 -6.47
C GLY A 243 -10.67 -3.09 -7.02
N VAL A 244 -10.16 -4.23 -6.54
CA VAL A 244 -8.88 -4.82 -7.03
C VAL A 244 -9.00 -5.31 -8.47
N ILE A 245 -10.13 -5.90 -8.87
CA ILE A 245 -10.37 -6.31 -10.27
C ILE A 245 -10.34 -5.10 -11.20
N CYS A 246 -11.02 -4.00 -10.82
CA CYS A 246 -11.01 -2.75 -11.58
C CYS A 246 -9.59 -2.14 -11.66
N GLU A 247 -8.81 -2.24 -10.57
CA GLU A 247 -7.40 -1.83 -10.54
C GLU A 247 -6.56 -2.62 -11.55
N VAL A 248 -6.67 -3.95 -11.56
CA VAL A 248 -5.95 -4.83 -12.50
C VAL A 248 -6.32 -4.48 -13.95
N ALA A 249 -7.61 -4.28 -14.24
CA ALA A 249 -8.06 -3.85 -15.55
C ALA A 249 -7.45 -2.49 -15.95
N MET A 250 -7.43 -1.50 -15.04
CA MET A 250 -6.80 -0.21 -15.28
C MET A 250 -5.31 -0.34 -15.58
N LEU A 251 -4.57 -1.12 -14.79
CA LEU A 251 -3.14 -1.36 -15.02
C LEU A 251 -2.85 -1.95 -16.40
N TYR A 252 -3.77 -2.75 -16.94
CA TYR A 252 -3.64 -3.33 -18.27
C TYR A 252 -3.90 -2.30 -19.38
N PHE A 253 -4.91 -1.42 -19.22
CA PHE A 253 -5.37 -0.51 -20.27
C PHE A 253 -4.81 0.92 -20.17
N GLN A 254 -4.12 1.31 -19.11
CA GLN A 254 -3.69 2.70 -18.85
C GLN A 254 -2.60 3.23 -19.78
N GLY A 255 -1.92 2.36 -20.54
CA GLY A 255 -0.78 2.77 -21.39
C GLY A 255 -1.00 4.06 -22.19
N PRO A 256 -2.04 4.14 -23.03
CA PRO A 256 -2.33 5.35 -23.83
C PRO A 256 -2.69 6.59 -22.99
N LEU A 257 -3.21 6.41 -21.79
CA LEU A 257 -3.49 7.52 -20.87
C LEU A 257 -2.18 8.13 -20.35
N LEU A 258 -1.19 7.31 -20.04
CA LEU A 258 0.11 7.75 -19.50
C LEU A 258 0.98 8.48 -20.53
N GLU A 259 0.67 8.43 -21.81
CA GLU A 259 1.30 9.23 -22.88
C GLU A 259 0.83 10.69 -22.88
N ARG A 260 -0.30 10.98 -22.19
CA ARG A 260 -0.86 12.33 -22.08
C ARG A 260 -0.12 13.14 -21.00
N ASN A 261 -0.58 14.38 -20.74
CA ASN A 261 -0.04 15.22 -19.67
C ASN A 261 -0.26 14.57 -18.30
N LEU A 262 0.82 14.05 -17.70
CA LEU A 262 0.77 13.33 -16.42
C LEU A 262 0.23 14.19 -15.28
N LEU A 263 0.52 15.51 -15.26
CA LEU A 263 0.01 16.39 -14.21
C LEU A 263 -1.52 16.54 -14.30
N THR A 264 -2.08 16.66 -15.50
CA THR A 264 -3.53 16.68 -15.74
C THR A 264 -4.18 15.37 -15.31
N ILE A 265 -3.52 14.23 -15.58
CA ILE A 265 -4.00 12.90 -15.12
C ILE A 265 -4.04 12.85 -13.58
N LEU A 266 -3.00 13.34 -12.91
CA LEU A 266 -2.96 13.39 -11.46
C LEU A 266 -4.07 14.27 -10.87
N GLN A 267 -4.32 15.44 -11.46
CA GLN A 267 -5.40 16.34 -11.05
C GLN A 267 -6.77 15.67 -11.24
N PHE A 268 -6.98 15.05 -12.39
CA PHE A 268 -8.22 14.31 -12.68
C PHE A 268 -8.42 13.13 -11.72
N ALA A 269 -7.40 12.30 -11.51
CA ALA A 269 -7.50 11.16 -10.62
C ALA A 269 -7.74 11.57 -9.15
N THR A 270 -7.13 12.68 -8.71
CA THR A 270 -7.38 13.24 -7.37
C THR A 270 -8.82 13.73 -7.23
N LEU A 271 -9.37 14.41 -8.25
CA LEU A 271 -10.77 14.85 -8.25
C LEU A 271 -11.73 13.65 -8.22
N ILE A 272 -11.49 12.63 -9.03
CA ILE A 272 -12.30 11.38 -9.04
C ILE A 272 -12.24 10.69 -7.67
N THR A 273 -11.08 10.72 -7.00
CA THR A 273 -10.97 10.17 -5.65
C THR A 273 -11.80 10.98 -4.63
N ALA A 274 -11.82 12.28 -4.72
CA ALA A 274 -12.70 13.10 -3.88
C ALA A 274 -14.19 12.78 -4.15
N VAL A 275 -14.59 12.64 -5.42
CA VAL A 275 -15.95 12.21 -5.80
C VAL A 275 -16.27 10.83 -5.23
N ARG A 276 -15.31 9.90 -5.27
CA ARG A 276 -15.44 8.56 -4.68
C ARG A 276 -15.83 8.62 -3.21
N TRP A 277 -15.16 9.47 -2.42
CA TRP A 277 -15.45 9.64 -1.00
C TRP A 277 -16.79 10.35 -0.76
N PHE A 278 -17.12 11.34 -1.58
CA PHE A 278 -18.45 11.98 -1.53
C PHE A 278 -19.58 11.02 -1.81
N LEU A 279 -19.40 10.04 -2.71
CA LEU A 279 -20.43 9.02 -2.97
C LEU A 279 -20.68 8.17 -1.72
N LEU A 280 -19.63 7.76 -1.00
CA LEU A 280 -19.80 6.99 0.25
C LEU A 280 -20.43 7.82 1.37
N TYR A 281 -20.13 9.12 1.41
CA TYR A 281 -20.74 10.03 2.38
C TYR A 281 -22.22 10.31 2.10
N LEU A 282 -22.58 10.54 0.83
CA LEU A 282 -23.94 10.92 0.44
C LEU A 282 -24.90 9.73 0.39
N PHE A 283 -24.38 8.53 0.19
CA PHE A 283 -25.18 7.32 0.01
C PHE A 283 -24.65 6.18 0.90
N PRO A 284 -24.61 6.36 2.25
CA PRO A 284 -23.99 5.41 3.16
C PRO A 284 -24.64 4.02 3.11
N ASP A 285 -25.97 3.95 2.91
CA ASP A 285 -26.72 2.70 2.92
C ASP A 285 -26.80 2.03 1.55
N SER A 286 -26.19 2.62 0.51
CA SER A 286 -26.36 2.14 -0.87
C SER A 286 -25.23 1.24 -1.31
N ILE A 287 -25.43 -0.08 -1.23
CA ILE A 287 -24.49 -1.09 -1.76
C ILE A 287 -24.11 -0.77 -3.22
N ALA A 288 -25.06 -0.35 -4.06
CA ALA A 288 -24.79 -0.02 -5.45
C ALA A 288 -23.81 1.16 -5.58
N MET A 289 -23.98 2.24 -4.79
CA MET A 289 -23.08 3.38 -4.81
C MET A 289 -21.71 3.05 -4.23
N THR A 290 -21.64 2.14 -3.26
CA THR A 290 -20.37 1.61 -2.78
C THR A 290 -19.63 0.85 -3.89
N PHE A 291 -20.28 0.00 -4.68
CA PHE A 291 -19.65 -0.63 -5.86
C PHE A 291 -19.22 0.40 -6.91
N VAL A 292 -20.00 1.44 -7.18
CA VAL A 292 -19.58 2.56 -8.05
C VAL A 292 -18.32 3.22 -7.50
N SER A 293 -18.31 3.53 -6.20
CA SER A 293 -17.13 4.07 -5.52
C SER A 293 -15.92 3.13 -5.67
N GLN A 294 -16.10 1.82 -5.52
CA GLN A 294 -15.02 0.83 -5.69
C GLN A 294 -14.50 0.77 -7.12
N SER A 295 -15.34 0.96 -8.16
CA SER A 295 -14.87 1.04 -9.55
C SER A 295 -13.92 2.23 -9.77
N LEU A 296 -14.19 3.36 -9.11
CA LEU A 296 -13.36 4.56 -9.18
C LEU A 296 -11.97 4.38 -8.51
N HIS A 297 -11.78 3.31 -7.70
CA HIS A 297 -10.48 2.94 -7.14
C HIS A 297 -9.42 2.73 -8.24
N ALA A 298 -9.81 2.17 -9.36
CA ALA A 298 -8.95 1.99 -10.52
C ALA A 298 -8.27 3.30 -10.97
N ILE A 299 -9.01 4.41 -10.97
CA ILE A 299 -8.50 5.73 -11.34
C ILE A 299 -7.73 6.36 -10.17
N GLY A 300 -8.34 6.37 -8.98
CA GLY A 300 -7.79 7.02 -7.79
C GLY A 300 -6.54 6.33 -7.23
N PHE A 301 -6.35 5.04 -7.50
CA PHE A 301 -5.19 4.29 -7.04
C PHE A 301 -4.28 3.85 -8.19
N ALA A 302 -4.71 2.97 -9.11
CA ALA A 302 -3.83 2.39 -10.11
C ALA A 302 -3.27 3.42 -11.09
N LEU A 303 -4.14 4.20 -11.73
CA LEU A 303 -3.74 5.23 -12.67
C LEU A 303 -2.95 6.34 -11.97
N TYR A 304 -3.43 6.82 -10.81
CA TYR A 304 -2.76 7.83 -10.00
C TYR A 304 -1.36 7.40 -9.60
N HIS A 305 -1.19 6.18 -9.08
CA HIS A 305 0.11 5.65 -8.65
C HIS A 305 1.12 5.59 -9.80
N THR A 306 0.71 5.03 -10.95
CA THR A 306 1.57 4.91 -12.12
C THR A 306 1.93 6.27 -12.71
N ALA A 307 0.95 7.19 -12.80
CA ALA A 307 1.18 8.56 -13.24
C ALA A 307 2.12 9.32 -12.28
N THR A 308 1.98 9.11 -10.96
CA THR A 308 2.86 9.71 -9.94
C THR A 308 4.31 9.27 -10.13
N ILE A 309 4.57 7.97 -10.25
CA ILE A 309 5.93 7.46 -10.46
C ILE A 309 6.51 8.01 -11.77
N SER A 310 5.72 8.01 -12.84
CA SER A 310 6.12 8.53 -14.14
C SER A 310 6.44 10.03 -14.07
N TYR A 311 5.63 10.81 -13.35
CA TYR A 311 5.84 12.24 -13.18
C TYR A 311 7.06 12.56 -12.29
N ILE A 312 7.28 11.79 -11.21
CA ILE A 312 8.49 11.88 -10.38
C ILE A 312 9.75 11.65 -11.24
N PHE A 313 9.71 10.69 -12.17
CA PHE A 313 10.83 10.39 -13.05
C PHE A 313 11.12 11.48 -14.08
N LEU A 314 10.15 12.38 -14.34
CA LEU A 314 10.37 13.61 -15.11
C LEU A 314 10.96 14.74 -14.27
N LEU A 315 10.62 14.81 -12.97
CA LEU A 315 11.06 15.86 -12.08
C LEU A 315 12.47 15.66 -11.53
N TYR A 316 12.89 14.40 -11.35
CA TYR A 316 14.13 14.05 -10.65
C TYR A 316 15.04 13.16 -11.48
N THR A 317 16.33 13.49 -11.50
CA THR A 317 17.37 12.64 -12.11
C THR A 317 17.66 11.39 -11.27
N GLN A 318 17.55 11.51 -9.93
CA GLN A 318 17.75 10.41 -8.98
C GLN A 318 16.45 9.61 -8.78
N LYS A 319 16.02 8.89 -9.82
CA LYS A 319 14.71 8.24 -9.90
C LYS A 319 14.43 7.28 -8.74
N LYS A 320 15.41 6.44 -8.37
CA LYS A 320 15.28 5.46 -7.27
C LYS A 320 15.04 6.15 -5.93
N LEU A 321 15.84 7.18 -5.62
CA LEU A 321 15.71 7.94 -4.39
C LEU A 321 14.37 8.66 -4.31
N ALA A 322 13.95 9.29 -5.41
CA ALA A 322 12.67 9.99 -5.48
C ALA A 322 11.47 9.03 -5.29
N GLN A 323 11.56 7.81 -5.85
CA GLN A 323 10.54 6.77 -5.62
C GLN A 323 10.53 6.28 -4.18
N GLN A 324 11.69 6.11 -3.53
CA GLN A 324 11.76 5.76 -2.11
C GLN A 324 11.12 6.85 -1.23
N PHE A 325 11.41 8.13 -1.52
CA PHE A 325 10.77 9.23 -0.82
C PHE A 325 9.25 9.28 -1.07
N TYR A 326 8.78 8.95 -2.27
CA TYR A 326 7.35 8.83 -2.53
C TYR A 326 6.70 7.76 -1.65
N LEU A 327 7.27 6.58 -1.59
CA LEU A 327 6.74 5.51 -0.73
C LEU A 327 6.78 5.90 0.75
N GLY A 328 7.85 6.56 1.20
CA GLY A 328 7.98 7.03 2.58
C GLY A 328 7.00 8.14 2.92
N VAL A 329 6.97 9.22 2.14
CA VAL A 329 6.15 10.41 2.44
C VAL A 329 4.66 10.12 2.24
N ALA A 330 4.28 9.47 1.12
CA ALA A 330 2.88 9.17 0.86
C ALA A 330 2.40 7.98 1.71
N PHE A 331 2.84 6.75 1.39
CA PHE A 331 2.31 5.54 2.05
C PHE A 331 2.80 5.35 3.49
N GLY A 332 3.99 5.86 3.83
CA GLY A 332 4.50 5.84 5.19
C GLY A 332 3.85 6.93 6.05
N LEU A 333 4.30 8.18 5.88
CA LEU A 333 3.86 9.30 6.72
C LEU A 333 2.38 9.65 6.47
N GLY A 334 1.97 9.76 5.20
CA GLY A 334 0.57 10.05 4.84
C GLY A 334 -0.39 8.97 5.30
N GLY A 335 -0.01 7.69 5.12
CA GLY A 335 -0.80 6.56 5.63
C GLY A 335 -0.94 6.55 7.14
N SER A 336 0.14 6.89 7.89
CA SER A 336 0.09 6.99 9.36
C SER A 336 -0.83 8.11 9.83
N VAL A 337 -0.65 9.31 9.28
CA VAL A 337 -1.51 10.46 9.65
C VAL A 337 -2.95 10.17 9.24
N GLY A 338 -3.17 9.56 8.06
CA GLY A 338 -4.48 9.18 7.58
C GLY A 338 -5.20 8.20 8.52
N ALA A 339 -4.51 7.18 9.02
CA ALA A 339 -5.09 6.23 9.98
C ALA A 339 -5.50 6.91 11.28
N ILE A 340 -4.65 7.80 11.85
CA ILE A 340 -4.95 8.56 13.07
C ILE A 340 -6.15 9.49 12.85
N VAL A 341 -6.13 10.28 11.77
CA VAL A 341 -7.22 11.21 11.45
C VAL A 341 -8.53 10.45 11.25
N ALA A 342 -8.50 9.35 10.49
CA ALA A 342 -9.68 8.53 10.26
C ALA A 342 -10.27 7.97 11.56
N GLY A 343 -9.43 7.50 12.50
CA GLY A 343 -9.87 7.05 13.81
C GLY A 343 -10.53 8.15 14.66
N GLN A 344 -10.04 9.40 14.54
CA GLN A 344 -10.60 10.55 15.27
C GLN A 344 -11.94 11.04 14.70
N VAL A 345 -12.10 10.97 13.35
CA VAL A 345 -13.31 11.44 12.66
C VAL A 345 -14.26 10.30 12.29
N TYR A 346 -13.99 9.08 12.78
CA TYR A 346 -14.80 7.91 12.48
C TYR A 346 -16.28 8.12 12.84
N GLY A 347 -17.17 7.71 11.95
CA GLY A 347 -18.60 7.87 12.02
C GLY A 347 -19.15 8.43 10.72
N GLU A 348 -20.28 9.13 10.79
CA GLU A 348 -20.97 9.69 9.61
C GLU A 348 -20.09 10.65 8.78
N SER A 349 -19.15 11.35 9.42
CA SER A 349 -18.27 12.32 8.75
C SER A 349 -16.98 11.74 8.16
N LEU A 350 -16.71 10.45 8.32
CA LEU A 350 -15.46 9.81 7.90
C LEU A 350 -15.14 10.12 6.43
N PHE A 351 -16.02 9.74 5.52
CA PHE A 351 -15.78 9.91 4.07
C PHE A 351 -15.91 11.37 3.61
N LEU A 352 -16.66 12.22 4.34
CA LEU A 352 -16.64 13.67 4.08
C LEU A 352 -15.25 14.25 4.40
N ALA A 353 -14.65 13.89 5.52
CA ALA A 353 -13.31 14.34 5.89
C ALA A 353 -12.27 13.87 4.86
N GLU A 354 -12.34 12.62 4.39
CA GLU A 354 -11.48 12.11 3.31
C GLU A 354 -11.64 12.87 2.00
N ALA A 355 -12.88 13.19 1.62
CA ALA A 355 -13.16 13.99 0.42
C ALA A 355 -12.53 15.37 0.53
N ILE A 356 -12.71 16.07 1.67
CA ILE A 356 -12.13 17.39 1.92
C ILE A 356 -10.60 17.36 1.84
N VAL A 357 -9.96 16.42 2.52
CA VAL A 357 -8.49 16.27 2.50
C VAL A 357 -8.00 15.96 1.07
N THR A 358 -8.72 15.13 0.33
CA THR A 358 -8.40 14.83 -1.07
C THR A 358 -8.56 16.07 -1.97
N LEU A 359 -9.55 16.93 -1.73
CA LEU A 359 -9.67 18.21 -2.44
C LEU A 359 -8.49 19.15 -2.14
N PHE A 360 -7.99 19.18 -0.90
CA PHE A 360 -6.75 19.91 -0.57
C PHE A 360 -5.54 19.31 -1.29
N ALA A 361 -5.46 18.00 -1.47
CA ALA A 361 -4.43 17.37 -2.31
C ALA A 361 -4.52 17.87 -3.77
N GLY A 362 -5.73 17.97 -4.32
CA GLY A 362 -5.97 18.56 -5.64
C GLY A 362 -5.54 20.03 -5.72
N ALA A 363 -5.91 20.85 -4.74
CA ALA A 363 -5.49 22.25 -4.67
C ALA A 363 -3.96 22.40 -4.65
N ALA A 364 -3.26 21.52 -3.94
CA ALA A 364 -1.79 21.48 -3.91
C ALA A 364 -1.19 21.15 -5.29
N LEU A 365 -1.84 20.27 -6.10
CA LEU A 365 -1.42 19.99 -7.49
C LEU A 365 -1.61 21.21 -8.40
N PHE A 366 -2.71 21.94 -8.25
CA PHE A 366 -2.91 23.21 -9.00
C PHE A 366 -1.89 24.25 -8.61
N LEU A 367 -1.56 24.38 -7.33
CA LEU A 367 -0.50 25.26 -6.85
C LEU A 367 0.87 24.87 -7.44
N HIS A 368 1.17 23.56 -7.48
CA HIS A 368 2.38 23.05 -8.12
C HIS A 368 2.45 23.43 -9.60
N GLN A 369 1.35 23.31 -10.35
CA GLN A 369 1.26 23.67 -11.75
C GLN A 369 1.58 25.15 -11.98
N LYS A 370 0.95 26.05 -11.18
CA LYS A 370 1.20 27.50 -11.26
C LYS A 370 2.65 27.85 -10.95
N ARG A 371 3.23 27.27 -9.90
CA ARG A 371 4.64 27.48 -9.53
C ARG A 371 5.61 27.02 -10.61
N LYS A 372 5.36 25.84 -11.21
CA LYS A 372 6.20 25.32 -12.29
C LYS A 372 6.17 26.25 -13.50
N ALA A 373 5.00 26.75 -13.88
CA ALA A 373 4.87 27.72 -14.97
C ALA A 373 5.61 29.04 -14.70
N TRP A 374 5.60 29.52 -13.46
CA TRP A 374 6.35 30.72 -13.04
C TRP A 374 7.87 30.49 -13.13
N MET A 375 8.38 29.39 -12.56
CA MET A 375 9.82 29.04 -12.62
C MET A 375 10.34 28.92 -14.05
N THR A 376 9.51 28.44 -14.99
CA THR A 376 9.91 28.31 -16.40
C THR A 376 9.99 29.68 -17.09
N LYS A 377 9.13 30.65 -16.74
CA LYS A 377 9.16 32.02 -17.25
C LYS A 377 10.37 32.77 -16.76
N ASP A 378 10.70 32.68 -15.47
CA ASP A 378 11.89 33.35 -14.92
C ASP A 378 13.19 32.82 -15.54
N ALA A 379 13.29 31.49 -15.79
CA ALA A 379 14.45 30.90 -16.44
C ALA A 379 14.61 31.30 -17.92
N GLN A 380 13.58 31.84 -18.58
CA GLN A 380 13.63 32.33 -19.95
C GLN A 380 13.94 33.84 -20.04
N GLN A 381 13.91 34.56 -18.92
CA GLN A 381 14.18 35.99 -18.84
C GLN A 381 15.62 36.32 -18.38
N ILE A 382 16.38 35.29 -18.00
CA ILE A 382 17.81 35.36 -17.64
C ILE A 382 18.64 34.74 -18.76
#